data_93db26fb9a860cbe748df3e62c53512b
#
_entry.id   93db26fb9a860cbe748df3e62c53512b
#
_cell.length_a   1.000
_cell.length_b   1.000
_cell.length_c   1.000
_cell.angle_alpha   90.00
_cell.angle_beta   90.00
_cell.angle_gamma   90.00
#
_symmetry.space_group_name_H-M   'P 1'
#
loop_
_entity.id
_entity.type
_entity.pdbx_description
1 polymer ?
#
loop_
_entity_poly.entity_id
_entity_poly.type
_entity_poly.pdbx_seq_one_letter_code
_entity_poly.pdbx_strand_id
1 'polypeptide(L)'
;NLFDACVEKAVNGFVNAGVPMEKLILGVPFYSRKWDGVKGAGCRNGLGMEAETVGGYGGDYGELKESWIGKRGFIRYWDEQAKVPYLFDGETFISYEDCESLGVKIAYLKEKDMGGIMFWEYKCDPSGELLSFIKKNM
;
A
#
# COMPACT_ATOMS: atom_id res chain seq x y z
N ASN A 1 -10.40 5.87 -14.65
CA ASN A 1 -10.42 6.25 -13.23
C ASN A 1 -9.30 5.50 -12.51
N LEU A 2 -8.30 6.20 -11.98
CA LEU A 2 -7.13 5.64 -11.30
C LEU A 2 -7.49 4.76 -10.08
N PHE A 3 -8.70 4.90 -9.56
CA PHE A 3 -9.18 4.24 -8.33
C PHE A 3 -10.39 3.34 -8.56
N ASP A 4 -10.51 2.73 -9.75
CA ASP A 4 -11.60 1.77 -10.00
C ASP A 4 -11.49 0.49 -9.18
N ALA A 5 -10.27 0.13 -8.73
CA ALA A 5 -10.03 -0.96 -7.80
C ALA A 5 -9.44 -0.40 -6.49
N CYS A 6 -10.22 -0.30 -5.44
CA CYS A 6 -9.79 0.07 -4.11
C CYS A 6 -10.48 -0.79 -3.03
N VAL A 7 -9.93 -0.77 -1.82
CA VAL A 7 -10.44 -1.55 -0.68
C VAL A 7 -11.91 -1.28 -0.42
N GLU A 8 -12.31 -0.01 -0.36
CA GLU A 8 -13.69 0.38 -0.07
C GLU A 8 -14.68 -0.16 -1.10
N LYS A 9 -14.36 -0.06 -2.41
CA LYS A 9 -15.21 -0.63 -3.47
C LYS A 9 -15.31 -2.16 -3.39
N ALA A 10 -14.20 -2.83 -3.07
CA ALA A 10 -14.19 -4.28 -2.90
C ALA A 10 -15.07 -4.70 -1.71
N VAL A 11 -14.89 -4.06 -0.55
CA VAL A 11 -15.71 -4.31 0.64
C VAL A 11 -17.19 -4.08 0.34
N ASN A 12 -17.54 -2.93 -0.26
CA ASN A 12 -18.93 -2.63 -0.62
C ASN A 12 -19.49 -3.66 -1.62
N GLY A 13 -18.69 -4.13 -2.56
CA GLY A 13 -19.08 -5.19 -3.50
C GLY A 13 -19.46 -6.50 -2.80
N PHE A 14 -18.65 -6.95 -1.84
CA PHE A 14 -18.94 -8.15 -1.06
C PHE A 14 -20.19 -7.98 -0.17
N VAL A 15 -20.33 -6.86 0.49
CA VAL A 15 -21.50 -6.57 1.34
C VAL A 15 -22.78 -6.53 0.49
N ASN A 16 -22.76 -5.87 -0.66
CA ASN A 16 -23.89 -5.83 -1.58
C ASN A 16 -24.25 -7.22 -2.15
N ALA A 17 -23.29 -8.14 -2.22
CA ALA A 17 -23.50 -9.54 -2.57
C ALA A 17 -24.02 -10.40 -1.38
N GLY A 18 -24.24 -9.79 -0.21
CA GLY A 18 -24.79 -10.48 0.97
C GLY A 18 -23.75 -11.07 1.92
N VAL A 19 -22.46 -10.74 1.77
CA VAL A 19 -21.42 -11.19 2.71
C VAL A 19 -21.49 -10.33 3.97
N PRO A 20 -21.65 -10.92 5.17
CA PRO A 20 -21.63 -10.17 6.42
C PRO A 20 -20.27 -9.49 6.66
N MET A 21 -20.29 -8.26 7.16
CA MET A 21 -19.08 -7.45 7.35
C MET A 21 -18.05 -8.12 8.26
N GLU A 22 -18.52 -8.76 9.32
CA GLU A 22 -17.69 -9.49 10.30
C GLU A 22 -16.97 -10.72 9.72
N LYS A 23 -17.32 -11.16 8.51
CA LYS A 23 -16.61 -12.22 7.77
C LYS A 23 -15.56 -11.70 6.81
N LEU A 24 -15.50 -10.39 6.60
CA LEU A 24 -14.52 -9.78 5.72
C LEU A 24 -13.22 -9.53 6.48
N ILE A 25 -12.13 -10.05 5.94
CA ILE A 25 -10.77 -9.86 6.46
C ILE A 25 -10.02 -8.95 5.48
N LEU A 26 -9.48 -7.84 5.98
CA LEU A 26 -8.71 -6.91 5.16
C LEU A 26 -7.28 -7.42 4.95
N GLY A 27 -6.91 -7.72 3.71
CA GLY A 27 -5.54 -8.12 3.36
C GLY A 27 -4.64 -6.92 3.10
N VAL A 28 -3.44 -6.93 3.69
CA VAL A 28 -2.40 -5.91 3.45
C VAL A 28 -1.09 -6.55 3.03
N PRO A 29 -0.39 -6.00 2.00
CA PRO A 29 0.92 -6.50 1.60
C PRO A 29 2.03 -5.91 2.47
N PHE A 30 3.00 -6.73 2.84
CA PHE A 30 4.28 -6.29 3.40
C PHE A 30 5.38 -6.23 2.33
N TYR A 31 4.99 -6.28 1.06
CA TYR A 31 5.82 -6.12 -0.11
C TYR A 31 5.31 -4.96 -0.96
N SER A 32 6.12 -4.52 -1.92
CA SER A 32 5.79 -3.41 -2.79
C SER A 32 5.53 -3.83 -4.23
N ARG A 33 4.96 -2.90 -4.99
CA ARG A 33 4.85 -2.98 -6.46
C ARG A 33 5.67 -1.87 -7.09
N LYS A 34 6.36 -2.19 -8.19
CA LYS A 34 7.30 -1.30 -8.86
C LYS A 34 6.97 -1.13 -10.34
N TRP A 35 7.11 0.09 -10.83
CA TRP A 35 7.01 0.48 -12.24
C TRP A 35 8.25 1.26 -12.62
N ASP A 36 8.92 0.86 -13.70
CA ASP A 36 10.10 1.50 -14.25
C ASP A 36 9.78 2.27 -15.53
N GLY A 37 10.58 3.27 -15.86
CA GLY A 37 10.40 4.10 -17.05
C GLY A 37 9.15 4.98 -16.99
N VAL A 38 8.89 5.58 -15.84
CA VAL A 38 7.73 6.47 -15.64
C VAL A 38 7.94 7.76 -16.43
N LYS A 39 7.03 8.06 -17.36
CA LYS A 39 7.09 9.23 -18.25
C LYS A 39 6.51 10.47 -17.59
N GLY A 40 7.05 11.65 -17.93
CA GLY A 40 6.50 12.92 -17.46
C GLY A 40 6.70 13.21 -15.97
N ALA A 41 7.85 12.83 -15.45
CA ALA A 41 8.24 12.91 -14.03
C ALA A 41 8.02 14.27 -13.33
N GLY A 42 7.91 15.37 -14.07
CA GLY A 42 7.67 16.71 -13.50
C GLY A 42 6.25 16.96 -13.02
N CYS A 43 5.30 16.08 -13.35
CA CYS A 43 3.90 16.23 -12.96
C CYS A 43 3.52 15.16 -11.92
N ARG A 44 2.98 15.56 -10.79
CA ARG A 44 2.43 14.67 -9.75
C ARG A 44 3.43 13.66 -9.16
N ASN A 45 4.73 13.92 -9.25
CA ASN A 45 5.78 13.02 -8.71
C ASN A 45 5.59 11.56 -9.16
N GLY A 46 5.29 11.35 -10.43
CA GLY A 46 5.10 10.03 -11.04
C GLY A 46 3.71 9.40 -10.84
N LEU A 47 2.87 9.96 -9.97
CA LEU A 47 1.56 9.37 -9.65
C LEU A 47 0.60 9.44 -10.85
N GLY A 48 0.11 8.27 -11.29
CA GLY A 48 -0.85 8.14 -12.38
C GLY A 48 -0.26 8.40 -13.77
N MET A 49 1.07 8.37 -13.89
CA MET A 49 1.77 8.51 -15.16
C MET A 49 1.97 7.16 -15.85
N GLU A 50 2.15 7.19 -17.17
CA GLU A 50 2.52 5.99 -17.92
C GLU A 50 3.92 5.50 -17.53
N ALA A 51 4.08 4.20 -17.42
CA ALA A 51 5.36 3.53 -17.22
C ALA A 51 5.66 2.57 -18.38
N GLU A 52 6.93 2.27 -18.59
CA GLU A 52 7.36 1.29 -19.60
C GLU A 52 7.07 -0.14 -19.16
N THR A 53 7.13 -0.39 -17.86
CA THR A 53 6.83 -1.71 -17.28
C THR A 53 5.44 -1.78 -16.69
N VAL A 54 4.85 -2.99 -16.69
CA VAL A 54 3.66 -3.29 -15.87
C VAL A 54 4.09 -3.50 -14.42
N GLY A 55 3.22 -3.19 -13.45
CA GLY A 55 3.53 -3.29 -12.03
C GLY A 55 4.04 -4.67 -11.62
N GLY A 56 5.33 -4.77 -11.34
CA GLY A 56 6.00 -5.97 -10.87
C GLY A 56 6.23 -5.98 -9.35
N TYR A 57 6.90 -7.02 -8.85
CA TYR A 57 7.38 -7.05 -7.48
C TYR A 57 8.48 -5.99 -7.29
N GLY A 58 8.35 -5.16 -6.27
CA GLY A 58 9.23 -4.01 -6.03
C GLY A 58 10.17 -4.15 -4.82
N GLY A 59 10.12 -5.29 -4.14
CA GLY A 59 10.91 -5.58 -2.94
C GLY A 59 10.05 -5.69 -1.67
N ASP A 60 10.63 -6.31 -0.66
CA ASP A 60 10.05 -6.44 0.68
C ASP A 60 10.11 -5.11 1.45
N TYR A 61 9.22 -4.91 2.42
CA TYR A 61 9.23 -3.70 3.26
C TYR A 61 10.58 -3.47 3.95
N GLY A 62 11.21 -4.54 4.46
CA GLY A 62 12.54 -4.46 5.06
C GLY A 62 13.60 -3.95 4.09
N GLU A 63 13.59 -4.43 2.85
CA GLU A 63 14.49 -3.95 1.79
C GLU A 63 14.23 -2.48 1.45
N LEU A 64 12.95 -2.07 1.38
CA LEU A 64 12.62 -0.66 1.13
C LEU A 64 13.19 0.25 2.22
N LYS A 65 13.07 -0.13 3.48
CA LYS A 65 13.64 0.63 4.62
C LYS A 65 15.16 0.70 4.58
N GLU A 66 15.80 -0.41 4.30
CA GLU A 66 17.26 -0.47 4.28
C GLU A 66 17.88 0.27 3.10
N SER A 67 17.26 0.21 1.92
CA SER A 67 17.94 0.54 0.67
C SER A 67 17.30 1.62 -0.17
N TRP A 68 16.02 1.98 0.07
CA TRP A 68 15.26 2.83 -0.85
C TRP A 68 14.67 4.07 -0.20
N ILE A 69 14.00 3.97 0.96
CA ILE A 69 13.32 5.10 1.59
C ILE A 69 14.34 6.17 2.01
N GLY A 70 14.26 7.35 1.35
CA GLY A 70 15.19 8.45 1.58
C GLY A 70 16.62 8.20 1.07
N LYS A 71 16.81 7.21 0.20
CA LYS A 71 18.11 6.80 -0.37
C LYS A 71 18.01 6.71 -1.88
N ARG A 72 19.17 6.71 -2.58
CA ARG A 72 19.29 6.53 -4.05
C ARG A 72 18.41 7.49 -4.87
N GLY A 73 18.11 8.67 -4.36
CA GLY A 73 17.25 9.64 -5.04
C GLY A 73 15.75 9.42 -4.81
N PHE A 74 15.35 8.33 -4.15
CA PHE A 74 13.95 8.09 -3.83
C PHE A 74 13.42 9.00 -2.73
N ILE A 75 12.31 9.66 -3.02
CA ILE A 75 11.56 10.49 -2.08
C ILE A 75 10.25 9.80 -1.78
N ARG A 76 9.88 9.77 -0.49
CA ARG A 76 8.57 9.29 -0.06
C ARG A 76 7.53 10.38 -0.29
N TYR A 77 6.48 10.02 -0.98
CA TYR A 77 5.28 10.83 -1.16
C TYR A 77 4.07 10.13 -0.57
N TRP A 78 2.99 10.86 -0.42
CA TRP A 78 1.71 10.37 0.07
C TRP A 78 0.61 10.63 -0.95
N ASP A 79 -0.19 9.62 -1.26
CA ASP A 79 -1.39 9.79 -2.08
C ASP A 79 -2.59 10.05 -1.14
N GLU A 80 -3.04 11.29 -1.12
CA GLU A 80 -4.16 11.72 -0.28
C GLU A 80 -5.48 11.06 -0.63
N GLN A 81 -5.65 10.60 -1.85
CA GLN A 81 -6.88 9.94 -2.27
C GLN A 81 -6.86 8.45 -1.96
N ALA A 82 -5.78 7.76 -2.28
CA ALA A 82 -5.62 6.33 -2.01
C ALA A 82 -5.22 6.03 -0.56
N LYS A 83 -4.71 7.05 0.18
CA LYS A 83 -4.22 6.92 1.56
C LYS A 83 -3.09 5.89 1.67
N VAL A 84 -2.15 5.97 0.74
CA VAL A 84 -0.97 5.08 0.70
C VAL A 84 0.30 5.86 0.39
N PRO A 85 1.46 5.43 0.91
CA PRO A 85 2.75 5.97 0.53
C PRO A 85 3.21 5.41 -0.81
N TYR A 86 4.06 6.18 -1.49
CA TYR A 86 4.83 5.71 -2.62
C TYR A 86 6.21 6.36 -2.64
N LEU A 87 7.15 5.71 -3.30
CA LEU A 87 8.48 6.24 -3.57
C LEU A 87 8.59 6.60 -5.04
N PHE A 88 9.30 7.69 -5.31
CA PHE A 88 9.62 8.11 -6.66
C PHE A 88 11.00 8.79 -6.71
N ASP A 89 11.82 8.45 -7.71
CA ASP A 89 13.18 9.02 -7.93
C ASP A 89 13.28 9.86 -9.20
N GLY A 90 12.19 10.01 -9.94
CA GLY A 90 12.14 10.68 -11.25
C GLY A 90 11.90 9.72 -12.42
N GLU A 91 12.09 8.43 -12.23
CA GLU A 91 11.97 7.40 -13.27
C GLU A 91 11.25 6.13 -12.76
N THR A 92 11.48 5.74 -11.52
CA THR A 92 10.90 4.54 -10.91
C THR A 92 9.87 4.90 -9.86
N PHE A 93 8.69 4.30 -9.96
CA PHE A 93 7.58 4.44 -9.00
C PHE A 93 7.40 3.14 -8.21
N ILE A 94 7.32 3.24 -6.87
CA ILE A 94 7.12 2.09 -5.98
C ILE A 94 5.96 2.39 -5.04
N SER A 95 4.88 1.60 -5.12
CA SER A 95 3.76 1.64 -4.17
C SER A 95 3.94 0.59 -3.10
N TYR A 96 3.73 0.96 -1.82
CA TYR A 96 3.95 0.08 -0.68
C TYR A 96 3.03 0.44 0.50
N GLU A 97 3.13 -0.30 1.60
CA GLU A 97 2.46 0.03 2.87
C GLU A 97 3.50 0.44 3.92
N ASP A 98 3.10 1.37 4.80
CA ASP A 98 3.84 1.71 6.02
C ASP A 98 2.89 1.88 7.21
N CYS A 99 3.41 2.29 8.36
CA CYS A 99 2.58 2.45 9.56
C CYS A 99 1.47 3.51 9.37
N GLU A 100 1.68 4.53 8.53
CA GLU A 100 0.68 5.57 8.27
C GLU A 100 -0.51 5.00 7.49
N SER A 101 -0.26 4.30 6.38
CA SER A 101 -1.32 3.66 5.60
C SER A 101 -2.02 2.53 6.34
N LEU A 102 -1.28 1.74 7.13
CA LEU A 102 -1.86 0.74 8.01
C LEU A 102 -2.78 1.36 9.07
N GLY A 103 -2.42 2.53 9.62
CA GLY A 103 -3.26 3.27 10.56
C GLY A 103 -4.62 3.63 9.96
N VAL A 104 -4.62 4.13 8.72
CA VAL A 104 -5.87 4.44 7.99
C VAL A 104 -6.71 3.18 7.77
N LYS A 105 -6.09 2.09 7.33
CA LYS A 105 -6.77 0.81 7.09
C LYS A 105 -7.35 0.19 8.36
N ILE A 106 -6.62 0.25 9.47
CA ILE A 106 -7.11 -0.24 10.76
C ILE A 106 -8.28 0.62 11.27
N ALA A 107 -8.21 1.95 11.11
CA ALA A 107 -9.33 2.81 11.46
C ALA A 107 -10.59 2.47 10.64
N TYR A 108 -10.45 2.28 9.33
CA TYR A 108 -11.54 1.85 8.45
C TYR A 108 -12.12 0.49 8.86
N LEU A 109 -11.25 -0.49 9.13
CA LEU A 109 -11.65 -1.82 9.59
C LEU A 109 -12.49 -1.75 10.87
N LYS A 110 -12.07 -0.95 11.86
CA LYS A 110 -12.79 -0.76 13.12
C LYS A 110 -14.11 -0.02 12.94
N GLU A 111 -14.12 1.04 12.11
CA GLU A 111 -15.34 1.79 11.79
C GLU A 111 -16.42 0.90 11.16
N LYS A 112 -16.00 -0.07 10.35
CA LYS A 112 -16.90 -0.98 9.62
C LYS A 112 -17.20 -2.29 10.36
N ASP A 113 -16.65 -2.53 11.55
CA ASP A 113 -16.77 -3.79 12.28
C ASP A 113 -16.38 -5.02 11.43
N MET A 114 -15.29 -4.91 10.66
CA MET A 114 -14.76 -6.01 9.85
C MET A 114 -14.16 -7.11 10.73
N GLY A 115 -14.09 -8.34 10.21
CA GLY A 115 -13.62 -9.51 10.94
C GLY A 115 -12.14 -9.50 11.32
N GLY A 116 -11.32 -8.66 10.71
CA GLY A 116 -9.91 -8.53 11.07
C GLY A 116 -9.01 -8.11 9.92
N ILE A 117 -7.70 -8.21 10.15
CA ILE A 117 -6.65 -7.89 9.19
C ILE A 117 -5.76 -9.12 8.94
N MET A 118 -5.36 -9.33 7.70
CA MET A 118 -4.40 -10.34 7.27
C MET A 118 -3.25 -9.65 6.54
N PHE A 119 -2.06 -10.16 6.66
CA PHE A 119 -0.91 -9.61 5.94
C PHE A 119 -0.14 -10.70 5.16
N TRP A 120 0.50 -10.32 4.08
CA TRP A 120 1.39 -11.15 3.29
C TRP A 120 2.69 -10.40 3.01
N GLU A 121 3.85 -10.85 3.50
CA GLU A 121 4.01 -11.99 4.39
C GLU A 121 5.05 -11.67 5.47
N TYR A 122 5.10 -12.49 6.49
CA TYR A 122 5.90 -12.27 7.70
C TYR A 122 7.39 -11.96 7.42
N LYS A 123 8.03 -12.70 6.50
CA LYS A 123 9.44 -12.50 6.17
C LYS A 123 9.74 -11.15 5.53
N CYS A 124 8.75 -10.47 4.95
CA CYS A 124 8.93 -9.18 4.28
C CYS A 124 9.17 -8.01 5.24
N ASP A 125 8.93 -8.21 6.54
CA ASP A 125 9.21 -7.24 7.60
C ASP A 125 10.09 -7.87 8.70
N PRO A 126 11.39 -8.07 8.46
CA PRO A 126 12.30 -8.66 9.45
C PRO A 126 12.46 -7.78 10.69
N SER A 127 12.14 -6.50 10.62
CA SER A 127 12.12 -5.59 11.78
C SER A 127 10.93 -5.82 12.71
N GLY A 128 9.86 -6.43 12.20
CA GLY A 128 8.59 -6.60 12.91
C GLY A 128 7.84 -5.29 13.16
N GLU A 129 8.19 -4.20 12.49
CA GLU A 129 7.60 -2.87 12.68
C GLU A 129 6.12 -2.84 12.30
N LEU A 130 5.80 -3.29 11.08
CA LEU A 130 4.42 -3.31 10.58
C LEU A 130 3.54 -4.24 11.42
N LEU A 131 4.06 -5.43 11.75
CA LEU A 131 3.33 -6.39 12.57
C LEU A 131 3.11 -5.85 14.00
N SER A 132 4.13 -5.24 14.60
CA SER A 132 4.02 -4.60 15.91
C SER A 132 3.03 -3.44 15.91
N PHE A 133 3.01 -2.66 14.82
CA PHE A 133 2.05 -1.57 14.65
C PHE A 133 0.62 -2.11 14.56
N ILE A 134 0.37 -3.14 13.76
CA ILE A 134 -0.94 -3.80 13.67
C ILE A 134 -1.37 -4.28 15.05
N LYS A 135 -0.53 -5.07 15.74
CA LYS A 135 -0.84 -5.62 17.06
C LYS A 135 -1.18 -4.54 18.10
N LYS A 136 -0.51 -3.40 18.06
CA LYS A 136 -0.75 -2.29 19.00
C LYS A 136 -2.06 -1.55 18.72
N ASN A 137 -2.50 -1.51 17.47
CA ASN A 137 -3.62 -0.68 17.03
C ASN A 137 -4.89 -1.47 16.72
N MET A 138 -4.86 -2.82 16.74
CA MET A 138 -6.05 -3.67 16.72
C MET A 138 -6.69 -3.81 18.10
#